data_d5070d482906000885dbb52eb5d5e214
#
_entry.id   d5070d482906000885dbb52eb5d5e214
#
_cell.length_a   1.000
_cell.length_b   1.000
_cell.length_c   1.000
_cell.angle_alpha   90.00
_cell.angle_beta   90.00
_cell.angle_gamma   90.00
#
_symmetry.space_group_name_H-M   'P 1'
#
loop_
_entity.id
_entity.type
_entity.pdbx_description
1 polymer ?
#
loop_
_entity_poly.entity_id
_entity_poly.type
_entity_poly.pdbx_seq_one_letter_code
_entity_poly.pdbx_strand_id
1 'polypeptide(L)'
;MAVLLHQDSKVIVQGFTGTEGTFHATQMIEYGTKVVGGVTPGKGGTTHLDLPVFNTVADAVSTTGADVSIIFVPPSFAADAIMEAADAGIKLVVCITEGIPVQDMVHAKEYLKGTGARLIGPNCPGVITADASKVGIMPGFIFKKGKVGIVSKSGTLTYEAADQIAKAGLGITTAIGIGGDPIIGTTTKEAVELFMNDPETEAIVMIGEIGGGMEAEAARYIRDSGNKKPVVGFIAGQTAPPGRRMGHAGAIVGGAEDTAAAKMKIMEECGIHVVASPADIGKTIASVIAQ
;
A
#
# COMPACT_ATOMS: atom_id res chain seq x y z
N MET A 1 -16.11 -7.49 -4.65
CA MET A 1 -15.63 -7.35 -3.24
C MET A 1 -14.37 -6.53 -3.29
N ALA A 2 -14.22 -5.50 -2.47
CA ALA A 2 -13.02 -4.68 -2.47
C ALA A 2 -11.80 -5.48 -1.96
N VAL A 3 -10.62 -5.14 -2.47
CA VAL A 3 -9.35 -5.77 -2.06
C VAL A 3 -8.88 -5.14 -0.75
N LEU A 4 -8.68 -5.96 0.30
CA LEU A 4 -8.17 -5.61 1.63
C LEU A 4 -9.06 -4.70 2.48
N LEU A 5 -9.68 -3.68 1.90
CA LEU A 5 -10.36 -2.62 2.65
C LEU A 5 -11.80 -2.44 2.15
N HIS A 6 -12.77 -2.55 3.07
CA HIS A 6 -14.19 -2.49 2.79
C HIS A 6 -14.84 -1.27 3.48
N GLN A 7 -16.05 -0.91 3.05
CA GLN A 7 -16.80 0.17 3.67
C GLN A 7 -17.09 -0.09 5.16
N ASP A 8 -17.19 -1.36 5.55
CA ASP A 8 -17.48 -1.76 6.93
C ASP A 8 -16.23 -1.98 7.78
N SER A 9 -15.03 -1.92 7.21
CA SER A 9 -13.77 -2.06 7.94
C SER A 9 -13.68 -1.03 9.05
N LYS A 10 -13.44 -1.49 10.28
CA LYS A 10 -13.32 -0.66 11.48
C LYS A 10 -11.86 -0.36 11.77
N VAL A 11 -11.50 0.90 11.72
CA VAL A 11 -10.11 1.35 11.77
C VAL A 11 -9.79 1.97 13.13
N ILE A 12 -8.67 1.55 13.72
CA ILE A 12 -8.03 2.25 14.83
C ILE A 12 -6.72 2.89 14.38
N VAL A 13 -6.36 4.00 15.04
CA VAL A 13 -5.14 4.77 14.73
C VAL A 13 -4.16 4.66 15.88
N GLN A 14 -2.99 4.07 15.66
CA GLN A 14 -1.88 4.10 16.61
C GLN A 14 -1.08 5.40 16.44
N GLY A 15 -0.76 6.06 17.54
CA GLY A 15 -0.26 7.43 17.53
C GLY A 15 -1.37 8.48 17.33
N PHE A 16 -2.60 8.15 17.71
CA PHE A 16 -3.83 8.88 17.41
C PHE A 16 -3.80 10.35 17.83
N THR A 17 -3.25 10.67 18.99
CA THR A 17 -3.21 12.04 19.53
C THR A 17 -1.96 12.83 19.10
N GLY A 18 -1.10 12.24 18.26
CA GLY A 18 0.02 12.93 17.63
C GLY A 18 -0.44 13.81 16.46
N THR A 19 0.43 14.70 15.99
CA THR A 19 0.10 15.64 14.90
C THR A 19 -0.32 14.89 13.63
N GLU A 20 0.48 13.94 13.15
CA GLU A 20 0.18 13.14 11.95
C GLU A 20 -1.05 12.25 12.15
N GLY A 21 -1.14 11.57 13.32
CA GLY A 21 -2.28 10.73 13.65
C GLY A 21 -3.59 11.51 13.64
N THR A 22 -3.60 12.71 14.24
CA THR A 22 -4.77 13.61 14.27
C THR A 22 -5.16 14.07 12.88
N PHE A 23 -4.18 14.59 12.11
CA PHE A 23 -4.44 15.13 10.78
C PHE A 23 -5.01 14.05 9.82
N HIS A 24 -4.34 12.91 9.74
CA HIS A 24 -4.75 11.86 8.82
C HIS A 24 -5.99 11.12 9.29
N ALA A 25 -6.24 10.98 10.59
CA ALA A 25 -7.50 10.45 11.10
C ALA A 25 -8.68 11.35 10.69
N THR A 26 -8.54 12.68 10.80
CA THR A 26 -9.56 13.63 10.34
C THR A 26 -9.84 13.43 8.85
N GLN A 27 -8.79 13.34 8.02
CA GLN A 27 -8.93 13.12 6.57
C GLN A 27 -9.56 11.74 6.22
N MET A 28 -9.33 10.72 7.03
CA MET A 28 -9.96 9.40 6.85
C MET A 28 -11.45 9.47 7.22
N ILE A 29 -11.80 10.13 8.32
CA ILE A 29 -13.18 10.33 8.75
C ILE A 29 -13.96 11.14 7.72
N GLU A 30 -13.40 12.24 7.21
CA GLU A 30 -13.99 13.06 6.14
C GLU A 30 -14.22 12.29 4.84
N TYR A 31 -13.36 11.31 4.54
CA TYR A 31 -13.53 10.41 3.39
C TYR A 31 -14.64 9.38 3.59
N GLY A 32 -15.12 9.17 4.80
CA GLY A 32 -16.14 8.18 5.15
C GLY A 32 -15.59 6.86 5.73
N THR A 33 -14.30 6.81 6.06
CA THR A 33 -13.69 5.66 6.75
C THR A 33 -14.25 5.53 8.17
N LYS A 34 -14.63 4.33 8.57
CA LYS A 34 -15.08 4.03 9.94
C LYS A 34 -13.91 3.98 10.92
N VAL A 35 -13.38 5.15 11.27
CA VAL A 35 -12.43 5.26 12.38
C VAL A 35 -13.23 5.12 13.67
N VAL A 36 -12.90 4.13 14.49
CA VAL A 36 -13.67 3.77 15.71
C VAL A 36 -12.94 4.12 17.01
N GLY A 37 -11.73 4.63 16.92
CA GLY A 37 -10.91 5.05 18.05
C GLY A 37 -9.44 5.06 17.72
N GLY A 38 -8.60 5.25 18.71
CA GLY A 38 -7.16 5.19 18.54
C GLY A 38 -6.40 4.84 19.79
N VAL A 39 -5.12 4.56 19.62
CA VAL A 39 -4.22 4.14 20.69
C VAL A 39 -3.14 5.19 20.88
N THR A 40 -3.01 5.66 22.12
CA THR A 40 -1.89 6.48 22.59
C THR A 40 -1.61 6.08 24.04
N PRO A 41 -0.53 5.35 24.32
CA PRO A 41 -0.18 4.94 25.67
C PRO A 41 -0.14 6.11 26.65
N GLY A 42 -0.74 5.93 27.84
CA GLY A 42 -0.85 6.96 28.87
C GLY A 42 -2.01 7.95 28.66
N LYS A 43 -2.78 7.87 27.57
CA LYS A 43 -3.96 8.71 27.32
C LYS A 43 -5.28 7.91 27.25
N GLY A 44 -5.25 6.63 27.60
CA GLY A 44 -6.45 5.80 27.65
C GLY A 44 -7.53 6.38 28.55
N GLY A 45 -8.80 6.24 28.15
CA GLY A 45 -9.94 6.81 28.85
C GLY A 45 -10.25 8.27 28.48
N THR A 46 -9.44 8.92 27.64
CA THR A 46 -9.74 10.25 27.08
C THR A 46 -10.51 10.14 25.77
N THR A 47 -10.95 11.29 25.24
CA THR A 47 -11.60 11.40 23.93
C THR A 47 -10.75 12.28 23.02
N HIS A 48 -10.61 11.90 21.75
CA HIS A 48 -9.93 12.68 20.71
C HIS A 48 -10.68 12.53 19.38
N LEU A 49 -10.95 13.64 18.67
CA LEU A 49 -11.83 13.67 17.48
C LEU A 49 -13.21 13.00 17.73
N ASP A 50 -13.77 13.22 18.92
CA ASP A 50 -15.02 12.61 19.40
C ASP A 50 -14.99 11.06 19.47
N LEU A 51 -13.80 10.46 19.43
CA LEU A 51 -13.57 9.02 19.48
C LEU A 51 -12.76 8.61 20.71
N PRO A 52 -12.95 7.39 21.23
CA PRO A 52 -12.24 6.91 22.42
C PRO A 52 -10.74 6.71 22.13
N VAL A 53 -9.92 7.04 23.12
CA VAL A 53 -8.48 6.78 23.15
C VAL A 53 -8.21 5.61 24.12
N PHE A 54 -7.39 4.67 23.68
CA PHE A 54 -7.00 3.49 24.44
C PHE A 54 -5.49 3.50 24.74
N ASN A 55 -5.07 2.74 25.76
CA ASN A 55 -3.66 2.54 26.06
C ASN A 55 -3.02 1.45 25.22
N THR A 56 -3.81 0.44 24.82
CA THR A 56 -3.35 -0.73 24.05
C THR A 56 -4.25 -1.02 22.86
N VAL A 57 -3.71 -1.72 21.87
CA VAL A 57 -4.49 -2.20 20.72
C VAL A 57 -5.51 -3.25 21.16
N ALA A 58 -5.15 -4.11 22.12
CA ALA A 58 -6.05 -5.13 22.65
C ALA A 58 -7.31 -4.52 23.28
N ASP A 59 -7.17 -3.45 24.08
CA ASP A 59 -8.32 -2.72 24.67
C ASP A 59 -9.19 -2.09 23.58
N ALA A 60 -8.54 -1.51 22.55
CA ALA A 60 -9.24 -0.90 21.42
C ALA A 60 -10.05 -1.94 20.63
N VAL A 61 -9.45 -3.08 20.30
CA VAL A 61 -10.11 -4.17 19.57
C VAL A 61 -11.26 -4.77 20.37
N SER A 62 -11.04 -5.07 21.65
CA SER A 62 -12.08 -5.66 22.52
C SER A 62 -13.30 -4.76 22.68
N THR A 63 -13.10 -3.43 22.68
CA THR A 63 -14.17 -2.45 22.88
C THR A 63 -14.90 -2.11 21.59
N THR A 64 -14.17 -1.98 20.46
CA THR A 64 -14.71 -1.45 19.20
C THR A 64 -14.97 -2.51 18.15
N GLY A 65 -14.32 -3.67 18.26
CA GLY A 65 -14.29 -4.70 17.22
C GLY A 65 -13.52 -4.27 15.99
N ALA A 66 -12.47 -3.44 16.15
CA ALA A 66 -11.60 -3.01 15.04
C ALA A 66 -10.90 -4.19 14.40
N ASP A 67 -10.80 -4.16 13.07
CA ASP A 67 -10.15 -5.18 12.22
C ASP A 67 -8.99 -4.61 11.40
N VAL A 68 -8.83 -3.28 11.38
CA VAL A 68 -7.76 -2.56 10.71
C VAL A 68 -7.04 -1.62 11.67
N SER A 69 -5.71 -1.59 11.61
CA SER A 69 -4.88 -0.63 12.35
C SER A 69 -3.99 0.16 11.41
N ILE A 70 -3.95 1.48 11.58
CA ILE A 70 -2.98 2.34 10.90
C ILE A 70 -1.99 2.93 11.91
N ILE A 71 -0.71 2.98 11.54
CA ILE A 71 0.40 3.31 12.44
C ILE A 71 1.08 4.61 12.00
N PHE A 72 1.09 5.60 12.92
CA PHE A 72 1.80 6.89 12.81
C PHE A 72 2.79 7.11 13.96
N VAL A 73 3.21 6.06 14.65
CA VAL A 73 4.18 6.18 15.75
C VAL A 73 5.59 6.42 15.22
N PRO A 74 6.51 6.99 16.02
CA PRO A 74 7.91 7.17 15.62
C PRO A 74 8.60 5.85 15.24
N PRO A 75 9.65 5.89 14.39
CA PRO A 75 10.31 4.69 13.85
C PRO A 75 10.77 3.67 14.89
N SER A 76 11.26 4.13 16.03
CA SER A 76 11.74 3.28 17.13
C SER A 76 10.65 2.45 17.83
N PHE A 77 9.38 2.76 17.60
CA PHE A 77 8.23 2.09 18.21
C PHE A 77 7.35 1.38 17.17
N ALA A 78 7.62 1.57 15.88
CA ALA A 78 6.72 1.12 14.82
C ALA A 78 6.70 -0.39 14.66
N ALA A 79 7.83 -1.08 14.83
CA ALA A 79 7.88 -2.54 14.79
C ALA A 79 7.08 -3.18 15.92
N ASP A 80 7.18 -2.64 17.14
CA ASP A 80 6.39 -3.08 18.28
C ASP A 80 4.90 -2.83 18.04
N ALA A 81 4.54 -1.66 17.49
CA ALA A 81 3.15 -1.32 17.15
C ALA A 81 2.55 -2.26 16.08
N ILE A 82 3.36 -2.74 15.11
CA ILE A 82 2.96 -3.75 14.13
C ILE A 82 2.66 -5.08 14.83
N MET A 83 3.55 -5.55 15.69
CA MET A 83 3.40 -6.82 16.41
C MET A 83 2.24 -6.78 17.40
N GLU A 84 2.07 -5.68 18.13
CA GLU A 84 0.94 -5.47 19.04
C GLU A 84 -0.40 -5.54 18.31
N ALA A 85 -0.50 -4.92 17.13
CA ALA A 85 -1.71 -4.98 16.31
C ALA A 85 -2.03 -6.42 15.88
N ALA A 86 -1.02 -7.17 15.47
CA ALA A 86 -1.19 -8.56 15.07
C ALA A 86 -1.62 -9.46 16.25
N ASP A 87 -1.04 -9.27 17.43
CA ASP A 87 -1.41 -9.99 18.66
C ASP A 87 -2.85 -9.72 19.08
N ALA A 88 -3.31 -8.49 18.92
CA ALA A 88 -4.69 -8.10 19.23
C ALA A 88 -5.71 -8.64 18.20
N GLY A 89 -5.28 -9.35 17.16
CA GLY A 89 -6.15 -9.96 16.16
C GLY A 89 -6.55 -9.06 15.00
N ILE A 90 -5.89 -7.92 14.83
CA ILE A 90 -6.04 -7.05 13.65
C ILE A 90 -5.72 -7.84 12.37
N LYS A 91 -6.56 -7.70 11.36
CA LYS A 91 -6.41 -8.41 10.07
C LYS A 91 -5.56 -7.65 9.08
N LEU A 92 -5.67 -6.32 9.07
CA LEU A 92 -4.91 -5.45 8.19
C LEU A 92 -4.17 -4.39 9.01
N VAL A 93 -2.85 -4.41 8.95
CA VAL A 93 -1.97 -3.42 9.56
C VAL A 93 -1.39 -2.56 8.45
N VAL A 94 -1.55 -1.23 8.54
CA VAL A 94 -0.99 -0.27 7.60
C VAL A 94 0.03 0.60 8.34
N CYS A 95 1.30 0.48 8.00
CA CYS A 95 2.38 1.22 8.64
C CYS A 95 2.88 2.35 7.73
N ILE A 96 2.59 3.60 8.10
CA ILE A 96 3.00 4.78 7.34
C ILE A 96 4.45 5.16 7.65
N THR A 97 4.89 4.88 8.86
CA THR A 97 6.19 5.28 9.40
C THR A 97 7.35 4.91 8.48
N GLU A 98 8.20 5.89 8.20
CA GLU A 98 9.48 5.74 7.49
C GLU A 98 10.64 5.67 8.49
N GLY A 99 11.74 5.02 8.09
CA GLY A 99 12.98 5.00 8.86
C GLY A 99 13.03 3.97 9.99
N ILE A 100 12.18 2.96 9.95
CA ILE A 100 12.25 1.82 10.89
C ILE A 100 13.56 1.07 10.64
N PRO A 101 14.33 0.72 11.68
CA PRO A 101 15.54 -0.07 11.51
C PRO A 101 15.25 -1.39 10.78
N VAL A 102 16.10 -1.74 9.81
CA VAL A 102 15.91 -2.96 9.00
C VAL A 102 15.81 -4.21 9.87
N GLN A 103 16.61 -4.30 10.93
CA GLN A 103 16.60 -5.45 11.84
C GLN A 103 15.27 -5.58 12.58
N ASP A 104 14.67 -4.47 13.00
CA ASP A 104 13.37 -4.46 13.67
C ASP A 104 12.26 -4.91 12.71
N MET A 105 12.33 -4.50 11.44
CA MET A 105 11.40 -4.96 10.41
C MET A 105 11.56 -6.43 10.04
N VAL A 106 12.79 -6.96 10.04
CA VAL A 106 13.03 -8.40 9.86
C VAL A 106 12.34 -9.18 10.98
N HIS A 107 12.50 -8.71 12.24
CA HIS A 107 11.87 -9.33 13.40
C HIS A 107 10.34 -9.25 13.33
N ALA A 108 9.78 -8.08 13.07
CA ALA A 108 8.34 -7.90 12.92
C ALA A 108 7.76 -8.77 11.79
N LYS A 109 8.44 -8.85 10.64
CA LYS A 109 7.99 -9.67 9.52
C LYS A 109 8.00 -11.17 9.84
N GLU A 110 9.01 -11.65 10.57
CA GLU A 110 9.05 -13.03 11.03
C GLU A 110 7.92 -13.33 12.01
N TYR A 111 7.69 -12.42 12.95
CA TYR A 111 6.60 -12.50 13.93
C TYR A 111 5.22 -12.63 13.26
N LEU A 112 4.97 -11.82 12.23
CA LEU A 112 3.70 -11.82 11.50
C LEU A 112 3.36 -13.15 10.82
N LYS A 113 4.33 -14.00 10.49
CA LYS A 113 4.09 -15.30 9.82
C LYS A 113 3.16 -16.22 10.60
N GLY A 114 3.10 -16.09 11.91
CA GLY A 114 2.25 -16.90 12.78
C GLY A 114 0.87 -16.32 13.09
N THR A 115 0.55 -15.10 12.65
CA THR A 115 -0.60 -14.34 13.18
C THR A 115 -1.80 -14.25 12.23
N GLY A 116 -1.64 -14.44 10.95
CA GLY A 116 -2.67 -14.21 9.94
C GLY A 116 -2.97 -12.73 9.66
N ALA A 117 -2.25 -11.79 10.30
CA ALA A 117 -2.32 -10.37 9.98
C ALA A 117 -1.55 -10.07 8.68
N ARG A 118 -2.10 -9.19 7.86
CA ARG A 118 -1.42 -8.67 6.67
C ARG A 118 -0.87 -7.28 6.95
N LEU A 119 0.40 -7.05 6.62
CA LEU A 119 1.04 -5.75 6.73
C LEU A 119 1.17 -5.08 5.36
N ILE A 120 0.78 -3.82 5.26
CA ILE A 120 1.08 -2.89 4.16
C ILE A 120 2.09 -1.86 4.67
N GLY A 121 3.15 -1.65 3.92
CA GLY A 121 4.29 -0.84 4.36
C GLY A 121 5.37 -1.67 5.05
N PRO A 122 6.29 -1.04 5.78
CA PRO A 122 6.33 0.38 6.18
C PRO A 122 6.66 1.35 5.04
N ASN A 123 6.79 2.65 5.38
CA ASN A 123 7.10 3.72 4.45
C ASN A 123 6.19 3.71 3.21
N CYS A 124 4.89 3.75 3.44
CA CYS A 124 3.87 3.62 2.41
C CYS A 124 2.77 4.69 2.53
N PRO A 125 2.04 4.97 1.44
CA PRO A 125 0.90 5.90 1.50
C PRO A 125 -0.39 5.24 2.01
N GLY A 126 -0.40 3.91 2.22
CA GLY A 126 -1.55 3.15 2.69
C GLY A 126 -2.36 2.48 1.58
N VAL A 127 -3.63 2.29 1.85
CA VAL A 127 -4.61 1.64 0.96
C VAL A 127 -5.85 2.51 0.84
N ILE A 128 -6.41 2.59 -0.38
CA ILE A 128 -7.70 3.24 -0.62
C ILE A 128 -8.55 2.37 -1.55
N THR A 129 -9.78 2.07 -1.13
CA THR A 129 -10.84 1.54 -1.98
C THR A 129 -11.77 2.69 -2.33
N ALA A 130 -11.84 3.03 -3.61
CA ALA A 130 -12.53 4.23 -4.06
C ALA A 130 -14.02 4.22 -3.67
N ASP A 131 -14.50 5.35 -3.14
CA ASP A 131 -15.86 5.57 -2.62
C ASP A 131 -16.27 4.65 -1.44
N ALA A 132 -15.32 3.90 -0.85
CA ALA A 132 -15.61 3.00 0.24
C ALA A 132 -14.83 3.34 1.52
N SER A 133 -13.50 3.27 1.48
CA SER A 133 -12.67 3.49 2.66
C SER A 133 -11.24 3.86 2.27
N LYS A 134 -10.61 4.68 3.08
CA LYS A 134 -9.21 5.10 2.96
C LYS A 134 -8.49 4.86 4.28
N VAL A 135 -7.40 4.12 4.26
CA VAL A 135 -6.50 3.90 5.40
C VAL A 135 -5.10 4.29 4.97
N GLY A 136 -4.72 5.52 5.26
CA GLY A 136 -3.47 6.10 4.82
C GLY A 136 -3.52 7.60 4.57
N ILE A 137 -2.51 8.08 3.85
CA ILE A 137 -2.27 9.50 3.57
C ILE A 137 -2.67 9.92 2.14
N MET A 138 -3.22 8.99 1.34
CA MET A 138 -3.61 9.25 -0.05
C MET A 138 -4.67 10.36 -0.13
N PRO A 139 -4.56 11.31 -1.09
CA PRO A 139 -5.57 12.36 -1.31
C PRO A 139 -6.83 11.75 -1.95
N GLY A 140 -7.87 11.49 -1.14
CA GLY A 140 -9.06 10.73 -1.55
C GLY A 140 -9.79 11.30 -2.77
N PHE A 141 -9.73 12.61 -3.00
CA PHE A 141 -10.48 13.29 -4.08
C PHE A 141 -10.03 12.91 -5.51
N ILE A 142 -8.82 12.37 -5.69
CA ILE A 142 -8.33 11.91 -7.01
C ILE A 142 -8.74 10.47 -7.34
N PHE A 143 -9.12 9.67 -6.34
CA PHE A 143 -9.48 8.27 -6.52
C PHE A 143 -10.98 8.16 -6.82
N LYS A 144 -11.34 8.07 -8.09
CA LYS A 144 -12.72 7.84 -8.53
C LYS A 144 -12.98 6.36 -8.68
N LYS A 145 -14.16 5.91 -8.26
CA LYS A 145 -14.56 4.50 -8.36
C LYS A 145 -14.58 4.04 -9.81
N GLY A 146 -14.06 2.85 -10.03
CA GLY A 146 -14.00 2.22 -11.34
C GLY A 146 -13.44 0.81 -11.26
N LYS A 147 -12.57 0.43 -12.18
CA LYS A 147 -12.23 -0.96 -12.48
C LYS A 147 -10.73 -1.27 -12.56
N VAL A 148 -9.87 -0.31 -12.25
CA VAL A 148 -8.41 -0.50 -12.30
C VAL A 148 -7.85 -0.64 -10.89
N GLY A 149 -7.10 -1.71 -10.63
CA GLY A 149 -6.29 -1.87 -9.44
C GLY A 149 -4.92 -1.20 -9.60
N ILE A 150 -4.40 -0.57 -8.55
CA ILE A 150 -3.05 0.00 -8.55
C ILE A 150 -2.23 -0.64 -7.43
N VAL A 151 -1.05 -1.16 -7.77
CA VAL A 151 0.01 -1.51 -6.81
C VAL A 151 1.25 -0.68 -7.09
N SER A 152 1.78 -0.03 -6.05
CA SER A 152 2.89 0.91 -6.22
C SER A 152 3.82 0.95 -5.01
N LYS A 153 5.11 1.08 -5.25
CA LYS A 153 6.11 1.45 -4.24
C LYS A 153 6.12 2.95 -3.94
N SER A 154 5.71 3.77 -4.91
CA SER A 154 5.76 5.23 -4.82
C SER A 154 4.39 5.83 -4.51
N GLY A 155 4.30 6.66 -3.48
CA GLY A 155 3.09 7.43 -3.18
C GLY A 155 2.73 8.40 -4.30
N THR A 156 3.66 9.26 -4.69
CA THR A 156 3.45 10.29 -5.73
C THR A 156 3.05 9.71 -7.08
N LEU A 157 3.71 8.65 -7.53
CA LEU A 157 3.35 8.00 -8.80
C LEU A 157 2.00 7.28 -8.72
N THR A 158 1.60 6.81 -7.54
CA THR A 158 0.24 6.29 -7.33
C THR A 158 -0.81 7.38 -7.59
N TYR A 159 -0.57 8.59 -7.10
CA TYR A 159 -1.49 9.72 -7.26
C TYR A 159 -1.56 10.15 -8.73
N GLU A 160 -0.42 10.25 -9.39
CA GLU A 160 -0.33 10.58 -10.82
C GLU A 160 -1.09 9.55 -11.68
N ALA A 161 -0.85 8.26 -11.45
CA ALA A 161 -1.56 7.20 -12.16
C ALA A 161 -3.07 7.24 -11.91
N ALA A 162 -3.51 7.42 -10.66
CA ALA A 162 -4.92 7.48 -10.30
C ALA A 162 -5.63 8.65 -10.99
N ASP A 163 -5.01 9.84 -11.03
CA ASP A 163 -5.55 11.02 -11.73
C ASP A 163 -5.69 10.77 -13.24
N GLN A 164 -4.68 10.20 -13.87
CA GLN A 164 -4.71 9.86 -15.30
C GLN A 164 -5.80 8.83 -15.61
N ILE A 165 -5.93 7.77 -14.80
CA ILE A 165 -6.95 6.73 -14.95
C ILE A 165 -8.35 7.32 -14.79
N ALA A 166 -8.54 8.19 -13.80
CA ALA A 166 -9.81 8.89 -13.59
C ALA A 166 -10.17 9.81 -14.77
N LYS A 167 -9.19 10.56 -15.31
CA LYS A 167 -9.38 11.40 -16.52
C LYS A 167 -9.67 10.59 -17.77
N ALA A 168 -9.19 9.34 -17.84
CA ALA A 168 -9.54 8.40 -18.91
C ALA A 168 -10.93 7.76 -18.74
N GLY A 169 -11.67 8.09 -17.67
CA GLY A 169 -13.02 7.58 -17.39
C GLY A 169 -13.08 6.14 -16.86
N LEU A 170 -11.95 5.58 -16.44
CA LEU A 170 -11.88 4.17 -15.99
C LEU A 170 -12.07 4.00 -14.48
N GLY A 171 -11.53 4.92 -13.68
CA GLY A 171 -11.56 4.87 -12.22
C GLY A 171 -10.83 3.68 -11.59
N ILE A 172 -10.79 3.69 -10.27
CA ILE A 172 -9.99 2.79 -9.44
C ILE A 172 -10.89 1.86 -8.62
N THR A 173 -10.57 0.58 -8.54
CA THR A 173 -11.15 -0.33 -7.53
C THR A 173 -10.47 -0.11 -6.19
N THR A 174 -9.19 -0.42 -6.13
CA THR A 174 -8.35 -0.25 -4.94
C THR A 174 -6.95 0.18 -5.37
N ALA A 175 -6.32 1.09 -4.63
CA ALA A 175 -4.91 1.38 -4.76
C ALA A 175 -4.17 0.95 -3.48
N ILE A 176 -3.11 0.18 -3.66
CA ILE A 176 -2.25 -0.34 -2.60
C ILE A 176 -0.85 0.25 -2.76
N GLY A 177 -0.46 1.12 -1.83
CA GLY A 177 0.93 1.57 -1.71
C GLY A 177 1.69 0.62 -0.81
N ILE A 178 2.59 -0.17 -1.36
CA ILE A 178 3.30 -1.23 -0.60
C ILE A 178 4.53 -0.73 0.15
N GLY A 179 5.01 0.48 -0.16
CA GLY A 179 6.18 1.09 0.45
C GLY A 179 7.50 0.89 -0.29
N GLY A 180 8.46 1.75 0.03
CA GLY A 180 9.80 1.81 -0.61
C GLY A 180 10.94 1.27 0.25
N ASP A 181 10.66 0.65 1.40
CA ASP A 181 11.68 0.09 2.27
C ASP A 181 12.17 -1.29 1.77
N PRO A 182 13.38 -1.72 2.13
CA PRO A 182 13.92 -3.03 1.71
C PRO A 182 13.11 -4.21 2.28
N ILE A 183 12.57 -4.06 3.49
CA ILE A 183 11.76 -5.07 4.17
C ILE A 183 10.35 -4.52 4.34
N ILE A 184 9.44 -5.00 3.50
CA ILE A 184 8.02 -4.62 3.53
C ILE A 184 7.14 -5.82 3.87
N GLY A 185 5.92 -5.56 4.28
CA GLY A 185 4.93 -6.58 4.61
C GLY A 185 4.44 -7.32 3.37
N THR A 186 3.60 -6.69 2.59
CA THR A 186 3.02 -7.23 1.36
C THR A 186 3.87 -6.88 0.15
N THR A 187 4.26 -7.87 -0.63
CA THR A 187 5.07 -7.72 -1.85
C THR A 187 4.22 -7.29 -3.05
N THR A 188 4.89 -6.83 -4.12
CA THR A 188 4.22 -6.52 -5.40
C THR A 188 3.44 -7.73 -5.94
N LYS A 189 4.04 -8.92 -5.88
CA LYS A 189 3.40 -10.17 -6.32
C LYS A 189 2.12 -10.45 -5.54
N GLU A 190 2.16 -10.37 -4.21
CA GLU A 190 0.99 -10.63 -3.36
C GLU A 190 -0.14 -9.63 -3.61
N ALA A 191 0.18 -8.36 -3.82
CA ALA A 191 -0.81 -7.34 -4.18
C ALA A 191 -1.42 -7.59 -5.57
N VAL A 192 -0.61 -7.96 -6.55
CA VAL A 192 -1.08 -8.36 -7.89
C VAL A 192 -1.99 -9.58 -7.81
N GLU A 193 -1.63 -10.59 -7.01
CA GLU A 193 -2.44 -11.79 -6.79
C GLU A 193 -3.84 -11.45 -6.24
N LEU A 194 -3.93 -10.51 -5.30
CA LEU A 194 -5.21 -10.02 -4.79
C LEU A 194 -6.05 -9.39 -5.91
N PHE A 195 -5.47 -8.55 -6.76
CA PHE A 195 -6.18 -7.94 -7.89
C PHE A 195 -6.57 -8.94 -8.97
N MET A 196 -5.73 -9.93 -9.25
CA MET A 196 -6.05 -10.99 -10.21
C MET A 196 -7.28 -11.80 -9.78
N ASN A 197 -7.46 -11.99 -8.48
CA ASN A 197 -8.58 -12.73 -7.89
C ASN A 197 -9.81 -11.85 -7.61
N ASP A 198 -9.71 -10.53 -7.71
CA ASP A 198 -10.84 -9.63 -7.48
C ASP A 198 -11.71 -9.50 -8.75
N PRO A 199 -13.00 -9.86 -8.69
CA PRO A 199 -13.88 -9.80 -9.87
C PRO A 199 -14.21 -8.37 -10.31
N GLU A 200 -14.05 -7.36 -9.45
CA GLU A 200 -14.32 -5.96 -9.79
C GLU A 200 -13.12 -5.29 -10.48
N THR A 201 -11.93 -5.84 -10.31
CA THR A 201 -10.72 -5.33 -10.98
C THR A 201 -10.60 -5.95 -12.38
N GLU A 202 -10.73 -5.13 -13.41
CA GLU A 202 -10.61 -5.54 -14.81
C GLU A 202 -9.19 -5.41 -15.36
N ALA A 203 -8.39 -4.47 -14.82
CA ALA A 203 -7.01 -4.24 -15.23
C ALA A 203 -6.14 -3.77 -14.05
N ILE A 204 -4.84 -3.88 -14.18
CA ILE A 204 -3.89 -3.56 -13.09
C ILE A 204 -2.83 -2.58 -13.59
N VAL A 205 -2.49 -1.59 -12.77
CA VAL A 205 -1.31 -0.75 -12.93
C VAL A 205 -0.29 -1.14 -11.87
N MET A 206 0.92 -1.51 -12.29
CA MET A 206 2.03 -1.92 -11.45
C MET A 206 3.17 -0.91 -11.57
N ILE A 207 3.45 -0.18 -10.48
CA ILE A 207 4.50 0.84 -10.43
C ILE A 207 5.60 0.36 -9.49
N GLY A 208 6.78 0.15 -10.07
CA GLY A 208 7.98 -0.25 -9.36
C GLY A 208 9.10 0.77 -9.51
N GLU A 209 10.26 0.38 -9.04
CA GLU A 209 11.47 1.19 -9.08
C GLU A 209 12.71 0.28 -9.19
N ILE A 210 13.87 0.88 -9.39
CA ILE A 210 15.16 0.18 -9.33
C ILE A 210 15.36 -0.50 -7.96
N GLY A 211 16.15 -1.56 -7.93
CA GLY A 211 16.50 -2.31 -6.73
C GLY A 211 15.56 -3.47 -6.41
N GLY A 212 16.13 -4.57 -5.96
CA GLY A 212 15.43 -5.82 -5.63
C GLY A 212 14.71 -6.49 -6.79
N GLY A 213 14.07 -7.63 -6.56
CA GLY A 213 13.46 -8.48 -7.59
C GLY A 213 11.93 -8.54 -7.58
N MET A 214 11.23 -7.76 -6.74
CA MET A 214 9.80 -7.91 -6.50
C MET A 214 8.92 -7.72 -7.76
N GLU A 215 9.29 -6.79 -8.64
CA GLU A 215 8.55 -6.54 -9.88
C GLU A 215 8.74 -7.69 -10.89
N ALA A 216 9.95 -8.25 -10.94
CA ALA A 216 10.25 -9.42 -11.78
C ALA A 216 9.50 -10.68 -11.29
N GLU A 217 9.40 -10.88 -9.97
CA GLU A 217 8.60 -11.97 -9.39
C GLU A 217 7.13 -11.81 -9.72
N ALA A 218 6.58 -10.59 -9.58
CA ALA A 218 5.21 -10.29 -9.93
C ALA A 218 4.93 -10.52 -11.42
N ALA A 219 5.86 -10.09 -12.29
CA ALA A 219 5.73 -10.30 -13.73
C ALA A 219 5.70 -11.79 -14.11
N ARG A 220 6.59 -12.60 -13.54
CA ARG A 220 6.58 -14.06 -13.76
C ARG A 220 5.29 -14.70 -13.25
N TYR A 221 4.79 -14.27 -12.07
CA TYR A 221 3.50 -14.73 -11.57
C TYR A 221 2.34 -14.39 -12.52
N ILE A 222 2.29 -13.16 -13.07
CA ILE A 222 1.27 -12.73 -14.03
C ILE A 222 1.27 -13.66 -15.24
N ARG A 223 2.43 -13.91 -15.84
CA ARG A 223 2.59 -14.84 -16.99
C ARG A 223 2.09 -16.24 -16.66
N ASP A 224 2.49 -16.78 -15.49
CA ASP A 224 2.27 -18.18 -15.12
C ASP A 224 0.87 -18.42 -14.52
N SER A 225 0.15 -17.38 -14.09
CA SER A 225 -1.18 -17.46 -13.49
C SER A 225 -2.29 -17.85 -14.48
N GLY A 226 -2.06 -17.67 -15.78
CA GLY A 226 -3.08 -17.87 -16.81
C GLY A 226 -4.22 -16.83 -16.77
N ASN A 227 -4.18 -15.86 -15.87
CA ASN A 227 -5.15 -14.76 -15.79
C ASN A 227 -4.91 -13.77 -16.93
N LYS A 228 -5.99 -13.34 -17.60
CA LYS A 228 -5.92 -12.48 -18.80
C LYS A 228 -6.18 -11.00 -18.50
N LYS A 229 -6.27 -10.59 -17.24
CA LYS A 229 -6.41 -9.16 -16.94
C LYS A 229 -5.18 -8.40 -17.45
N PRO A 230 -5.36 -7.35 -18.26
CA PRO A 230 -4.23 -6.58 -18.77
C PRO A 230 -3.51 -5.85 -17.62
N VAL A 231 -2.19 -5.81 -17.71
CA VAL A 231 -1.33 -5.14 -16.75
C VAL A 231 -0.50 -4.09 -17.48
N VAL A 232 -0.52 -2.86 -16.97
CA VAL A 232 0.38 -1.79 -17.42
C VAL A 232 1.43 -1.57 -16.33
N GLY A 233 2.69 -1.52 -16.73
CA GLY A 233 3.82 -1.39 -15.83
C GLY A 233 4.69 -0.18 -16.08
N PHE A 234 5.21 0.40 -15.00
CA PHE A 234 6.21 1.46 -15.03
C PHE A 234 7.29 1.19 -13.98
N ILE A 235 8.56 1.44 -14.35
CA ILE A 235 9.70 1.35 -13.42
C ILE A 235 10.39 2.70 -13.32
N ALA A 236 10.41 3.26 -12.11
CA ALA A 236 11.14 4.50 -11.83
C ALA A 236 12.65 4.27 -11.72
N GLY A 237 13.43 5.33 -11.98
CA GLY A 237 14.89 5.30 -11.83
C GLY A 237 15.65 4.90 -13.08
N GLN A 238 15.09 5.07 -14.28
CA GLN A 238 15.74 4.71 -15.56
C GLN A 238 17.09 5.43 -15.77
N THR A 239 17.26 6.62 -15.20
CA THR A 239 18.50 7.42 -15.27
C THR A 239 19.36 7.34 -14.00
N ALA A 240 19.00 6.46 -13.07
CA ALA A 240 19.71 6.34 -11.80
C ALA A 240 21.14 5.80 -11.99
N PRO A 241 22.17 6.46 -11.42
CA PRO A 241 23.52 5.95 -11.48
C PRO A 241 23.67 4.66 -10.62
N PRO A 242 24.47 3.67 -11.08
CA PRO A 242 24.72 2.46 -10.30
C PRO A 242 25.28 2.74 -8.91
N GLY A 243 24.87 1.94 -7.92
CA GLY A 243 25.36 1.99 -6.55
C GLY A 243 24.90 3.19 -5.70
N ARG A 244 24.04 4.06 -6.25
CA ARG A 244 23.43 5.15 -5.48
C ARG A 244 22.00 4.83 -5.08
N ARG A 245 21.66 5.14 -3.82
CA ARG A 245 20.29 5.12 -3.32
C ARG A 245 19.52 6.31 -3.89
N MET A 246 18.35 6.06 -4.46
CA MET A 246 17.51 7.05 -5.13
C MET A 246 16.19 7.25 -4.37
N GLY A 247 16.19 8.09 -3.33
CA GLY A 247 15.03 8.35 -2.49
C GLY A 247 14.76 7.21 -1.51
N HIS A 248 13.98 6.23 -1.89
CA HIS A 248 13.62 5.08 -1.05
C HIS A 248 14.85 4.25 -0.62
N ALA A 249 14.78 3.69 0.57
CA ALA A 249 15.88 2.87 1.10
C ALA A 249 16.12 1.58 0.27
N GLY A 250 15.06 1.05 -0.35
CA GLY A 250 15.15 -0.09 -1.27
C GLY A 250 15.54 0.24 -2.71
N ALA A 251 15.53 1.53 -3.10
CA ALA A 251 15.82 1.97 -4.47
C ALA A 251 17.33 2.13 -4.72
N ILE A 252 18.04 1.02 -4.76
CA ILE A 252 19.47 0.95 -5.07
C ILE A 252 19.76 -0.19 -6.05
N VAL A 253 20.54 0.07 -7.09
CA VAL A 253 20.99 -0.96 -8.04
C VAL A 253 22.16 -1.71 -7.43
N GLY A 254 21.91 -2.95 -6.99
CA GLY A 254 22.93 -3.85 -6.46
C GLY A 254 23.46 -4.87 -7.47
N GLY A 255 22.72 -5.11 -8.56
CA GLY A 255 23.06 -6.08 -9.59
C GLY A 255 22.51 -5.73 -10.96
N ALA A 256 22.83 -6.54 -11.97
CA ALA A 256 22.39 -6.30 -13.34
C ALA A 256 20.87 -6.41 -13.54
N GLU A 257 20.21 -7.26 -12.77
CA GLU A 257 18.76 -7.48 -12.84
C GLU A 257 17.93 -6.42 -12.08
N ASP A 258 18.59 -5.59 -11.24
CA ASP A 258 17.95 -4.58 -10.42
C ASP A 258 17.76 -3.24 -11.12
N THR A 259 18.30 -3.10 -12.35
CA THR A 259 18.15 -1.88 -13.14
C THR A 259 16.73 -1.73 -13.68
N ALA A 260 16.31 -0.50 -13.92
CA ALA A 260 15.01 -0.25 -14.55
C ALA A 260 14.89 -0.95 -15.91
N ALA A 261 15.92 -0.89 -16.74
CA ALA A 261 15.92 -1.52 -18.06
C ALA A 261 15.76 -3.05 -18.00
N ALA A 262 16.46 -3.71 -17.07
CA ALA A 262 16.33 -5.16 -16.90
C ALA A 262 14.92 -5.56 -16.43
N LYS A 263 14.37 -4.85 -15.45
CA LYS A 263 13.01 -5.09 -14.94
C LYS A 263 11.95 -4.85 -16.02
N MET A 264 12.04 -3.74 -16.76
CA MET A 264 11.13 -3.43 -17.87
C MET A 264 11.15 -4.53 -18.92
N LYS A 265 12.33 -5.02 -19.31
CA LYS A 265 12.49 -6.14 -20.24
C LYS A 265 11.80 -7.43 -19.72
N ILE A 266 12.01 -7.79 -18.45
CA ILE A 266 11.36 -8.96 -17.85
C ILE A 266 9.84 -8.80 -17.86
N MET A 267 9.34 -7.60 -17.56
CA MET A 267 7.91 -7.31 -17.58
C MET A 267 7.31 -7.47 -18.98
N GLU A 268 7.96 -6.94 -20.01
CA GLU A 268 7.57 -7.09 -21.43
C GLU A 268 7.56 -8.56 -21.86
N GLU A 269 8.60 -9.33 -21.54
CA GLU A 269 8.71 -10.76 -21.80
C GLU A 269 7.60 -11.58 -21.10
N CYS A 270 7.06 -11.05 -20.01
CA CYS A 270 5.93 -11.63 -19.27
C CYS A 270 4.56 -11.14 -19.74
N GLY A 271 4.47 -10.33 -20.82
CA GLY A 271 3.22 -9.86 -21.40
C GLY A 271 2.62 -8.61 -20.73
N ILE A 272 3.41 -7.88 -19.94
CA ILE A 272 2.99 -6.61 -19.35
C ILE A 272 3.23 -5.47 -20.32
N HIS A 273 2.27 -4.56 -20.45
CA HIS A 273 2.40 -3.36 -21.28
C HIS A 273 3.24 -2.31 -20.53
N VAL A 274 4.53 -2.26 -20.84
CA VAL A 274 5.48 -1.35 -20.17
C VAL A 274 5.45 0.02 -20.81
N VAL A 275 5.39 1.08 -20.00
CA VAL A 275 5.49 2.47 -20.44
C VAL A 275 6.84 3.08 -20.01
N ALA A 276 7.46 3.85 -20.90
CA ALA A 276 8.73 4.52 -20.63
C ALA A 276 8.54 5.80 -19.78
N SER A 277 7.37 6.42 -19.87
CA SER A 277 7.01 7.62 -19.10
C SER A 277 5.81 7.35 -18.20
N PRO A 278 5.83 7.79 -16.94
CA PRO A 278 4.66 7.67 -16.07
C PRO A 278 3.45 8.45 -16.61
N ALA A 279 3.67 9.47 -17.44
CA ALA A 279 2.60 10.25 -18.10
C ALA A 279 1.76 9.44 -19.11
N ASP A 280 2.24 8.27 -19.54
CA ASP A 280 1.55 7.42 -20.51
C ASP A 280 0.70 6.31 -19.83
N ILE A 281 0.71 6.19 -18.51
CA ILE A 281 0.00 5.12 -17.78
C ILE A 281 -1.50 5.14 -18.10
N GLY A 282 -2.15 6.28 -17.93
CA GLY A 282 -3.61 6.40 -18.14
C GLY A 282 -4.04 6.12 -19.58
N LYS A 283 -3.29 6.63 -20.55
CA LYS A 283 -3.54 6.37 -21.96
C LYS A 283 -3.37 4.90 -22.33
N THR A 284 -2.31 4.28 -21.83
CA THR A 284 -2.00 2.89 -22.14
C THR A 284 -3.06 1.95 -21.52
N ILE A 285 -3.41 2.14 -20.23
CA ILE A 285 -4.41 1.30 -19.59
C ILE A 285 -5.78 1.43 -20.27
N ALA A 286 -6.16 2.62 -20.74
CA ALA A 286 -7.38 2.81 -21.48
C ALA A 286 -7.38 2.05 -22.81
N SER A 287 -6.25 2.03 -23.52
CA SER A 287 -6.14 1.32 -24.79
C SER A 287 -6.19 -0.20 -24.66
N VAL A 288 -5.61 -0.77 -23.59
CA VAL A 288 -5.57 -2.23 -23.40
C VAL A 288 -6.88 -2.81 -22.84
N ILE A 289 -7.65 -2.01 -22.10
CA ILE A 289 -8.99 -2.42 -21.65
C ILE A 289 -10.01 -2.42 -22.81
N ALA A 290 -9.81 -1.56 -23.80
CA ALA A 290 -10.73 -1.45 -24.95
C ALA A 290 -10.56 -2.58 -25.99
N GLN A 291 -9.52 -3.39 -25.87
CA GLN A 291 -9.26 -4.56 -26.73
C GLN A 291 -9.96 -5.82 -26.20
#